data_acdf7fd489c09cf06c118384efa9cdb3
#
_entry.id   acdf7fd489c09cf06c118384efa9cdb3
#
_cell.length_a   1.000
_cell.length_b   1.000
_cell.length_c   1.000
_cell.angle_alpha   90.00
_cell.angle_beta   90.00
_cell.angle_gamma   90.00
#
_symmetry.space_group_name_H-M   'P 1'
#
loop_
_entity.id
_entity.type
_entity.pdbx_description
1 polymer ?
#
loop_
_entity_poly.entity_id
_entity_poly.type
_entity_poly.pdbx_seq_one_letter_code
_entity_poly.pdbx_strand_id
1 'polypeptide(L)'
;GVKALDDAYGPELLLRSAAWLTFKESRASFALEHEADKEDRVQRFAAAIGQFSGRMPEPLSTDSLLALQKAVLGPGALRLGVRCSPVFVGQSSLRAQIVHYIAPSEALVEGMLAAVRSLELRTRGAHTVARAAAVAFAFVYLHPLTDGNGRIHRFLLNHLLAADKAVPAHLIIPVSATMAGTAQGRADYDRVLEGISGPFMQRYADGYRFGAQRTCPDGVVTNFEFTQTQDAQHVWRYPDLSEHARYFSHVLRQT
;
A
#
# COMPACT_ATOMS: atom_id res chain seq x y z
N GLY A 1 -11.71 25.46 5.40
CA GLY A 1 -11.42 24.25 4.63
C GLY A 1 -12.02 24.30 3.22
N VAL A 2 -12.37 23.15 2.66
CA VAL A 2 -12.82 22.98 1.25
C VAL A 2 -13.97 23.92 0.88
N LYS A 3 -14.96 24.10 1.77
CA LYS A 3 -16.09 25.00 1.52
C LYS A 3 -15.64 26.46 1.30
N ALA A 4 -14.65 26.92 2.06
CA ALA A 4 -14.09 28.27 1.89
C ALA A 4 -13.35 28.44 0.55
N LEU A 5 -12.74 27.36 0.03
CA LEU A 5 -12.10 27.34 -1.29
C LEU A 5 -13.15 27.31 -2.41
N ASP A 6 -14.24 26.56 -2.23
CA ASP A 6 -15.36 26.51 -3.18
C ASP A 6 -16.03 27.88 -3.31
N ASP A 7 -16.27 28.53 -2.19
CA ASP A 7 -16.82 29.90 -2.13
C ASP A 7 -15.89 30.95 -2.77
N ALA A 8 -14.55 30.72 -2.68
CA ALA A 8 -13.55 31.68 -3.17
C ALA A 8 -13.19 31.50 -4.65
N TYR A 9 -13.21 30.27 -5.18
CA TYR A 9 -12.62 29.95 -6.48
C TYR A 9 -13.60 29.26 -7.46
N GLY A 10 -14.77 28.86 -6.99
CA GLY A 10 -15.81 28.19 -7.75
C GLY A 10 -15.55 26.71 -8.06
N PRO A 11 -16.62 25.95 -8.37
CA PRO A 11 -16.56 24.48 -8.50
C PRO A 11 -15.71 23.99 -9.68
N GLU A 12 -15.63 24.76 -10.77
CA GLU A 12 -14.87 24.36 -11.95
C GLU A 12 -13.35 24.31 -11.67
N LEU A 13 -12.83 25.30 -10.96
CA LEU A 13 -11.41 25.32 -10.58
C LEU A 13 -11.07 24.19 -9.62
N LEU A 14 -11.97 23.87 -8.68
CA LEU A 14 -11.79 22.74 -7.76
C LEU A 14 -11.79 21.40 -8.49
N LEU A 15 -12.66 21.20 -9.48
CA LEU A 15 -12.68 19.97 -10.30
C LEU A 15 -11.40 19.80 -11.11
N ARG A 16 -10.90 20.87 -11.74
CA ARG A 16 -9.61 20.85 -12.46
C ARG A 16 -8.44 20.55 -11.52
N SER A 17 -8.44 21.17 -10.35
CA SER A 17 -7.43 20.93 -9.32
C SER A 17 -7.48 19.49 -8.79
N ALA A 18 -8.68 18.94 -8.58
CA ALA A 18 -8.87 17.57 -8.15
C ALA A 18 -8.31 16.56 -9.18
N ALA A 19 -8.58 16.77 -10.47
CA ALA A 19 -8.04 15.93 -11.54
C ALA A 19 -6.51 15.98 -11.58
N TRP A 20 -5.93 17.16 -11.46
CA TRP A 20 -4.48 17.35 -11.41
C TRP A 20 -3.86 16.69 -10.17
N LEU A 21 -4.47 16.86 -8.98
CA LEU A 21 -4.01 16.22 -7.76
C LEU A 21 -4.07 14.69 -7.85
N THR A 22 -5.13 14.15 -8.46
CA THR A 22 -5.27 12.71 -8.67
C THR A 22 -4.16 12.16 -9.60
N PHE A 23 -3.85 12.88 -10.67
CA PHE A 23 -2.75 12.51 -11.56
C PHE A 23 -1.39 12.62 -10.86
N LYS A 24 -1.16 13.72 -10.11
CA LYS A 24 0.05 13.93 -9.31
C LYS A 24 0.25 12.81 -8.28
N GLU A 25 -0.81 12.42 -7.59
CA GLU A 25 -0.80 11.32 -6.62
C GLU A 25 -0.43 9.99 -7.30
N SER A 26 -1.09 9.67 -8.41
CA SER A 26 -0.79 8.46 -9.19
C SER A 26 0.67 8.42 -9.63
N ARG A 27 1.17 9.48 -10.27
CA ARG A 27 2.56 9.56 -10.75
C ARG A 27 3.57 9.42 -9.61
N ALA A 28 3.33 10.09 -8.49
CA ALA A 28 4.20 9.98 -7.31
C ALA A 28 4.18 8.57 -6.71
N SER A 29 3.01 7.92 -6.70
CA SER A 29 2.88 6.53 -6.26
C SER A 29 3.71 5.57 -7.13
N PHE A 30 3.74 5.78 -8.45
CA PHE A 30 4.61 5.02 -9.35
C PHE A 30 6.10 5.38 -9.19
N ALA A 31 6.43 6.63 -8.86
CA ALA A 31 7.81 7.05 -8.59
C ALA A 31 8.40 6.36 -7.35
N LEU A 32 7.59 6.11 -6.32
CA LEU A 32 8.01 5.33 -5.14
C LEU A 32 8.40 3.88 -5.49
N GLU A 33 7.79 3.32 -6.53
CA GLU A 33 8.09 1.97 -7.05
C GLU A 33 9.12 1.98 -8.20
N HIS A 34 9.77 3.14 -8.48
CA HIS A 34 10.70 3.31 -9.60
C HIS A 34 10.10 3.03 -11.00
N GLU A 35 8.80 3.28 -11.17
CA GLU A 35 8.03 3.03 -12.40
C GLU A 35 7.35 4.30 -12.95
N ALA A 36 7.83 5.50 -12.62
CA ALA A 36 7.22 6.78 -13.04
C ALA A 36 7.19 7.01 -14.56
N ASP A 37 7.98 6.26 -15.32
CA ASP A 37 8.06 6.29 -16.78
C ASP A 37 6.90 5.54 -17.48
N LYS A 38 6.12 4.77 -16.74
CA LYS A 38 5.00 3.98 -17.28
C LYS A 38 3.71 4.82 -17.35
N GLU A 39 3.68 5.80 -18.26
CA GLU A 39 2.61 6.80 -18.41
C GLU A 39 1.21 6.18 -18.48
N ASP A 40 1.01 5.14 -19.31
CA ASP A 40 -0.28 4.46 -19.46
C ASP A 40 -0.80 3.87 -18.13
N ARG A 41 0.11 3.33 -17.30
CA ARG A 41 -0.24 2.79 -15.99
C ARG A 41 -0.58 3.90 -15.01
N VAL A 42 0.18 5.00 -15.04
CA VAL A 42 -0.06 6.20 -14.23
C VAL A 42 -1.46 6.75 -14.53
N GLN A 43 -1.83 6.88 -15.80
CA GLN A 43 -3.16 7.38 -16.21
C GLN A 43 -4.29 6.45 -15.78
N ARG A 44 -4.14 5.13 -15.99
CA ARG A 44 -5.15 4.15 -15.54
C ARG A 44 -5.35 4.16 -14.04
N PHE A 45 -4.27 4.25 -13.29
CA PHE A 45 -4.36 4.28 -11.83
C PHE A 45 -4.96 5.60 -11.32
N ALA A 46 -4.65 6.74 -11.97
CA ALA A 46 -5.31 8.01 -11.68
C ALA A 46 -6.84 7.91 -11.91
N ALA A 47 -7.27 7.30 -13.02
CA ALA A 47 -8.68 7.04 -13.28
C ALA A 47 -9.31 6.14 -12.19
N ALA A 48 -8.61 5.08 -11.77
CA ALA A 48 -9.08 4.20 -10.70
C ALA A 48 -9.18 4.91 -9.35
N ILE A 49 -8.21 5.75 -9.00
CA ILE A 49 -8.26 6.58 -7.79
C ILE A 49 -9.52 7.47 -7.83
N GLY A 50 -9.76 8.18 -8.93
CA GLY A 50 -10.93 9.05 -9.09
C GLY A 50 -12.26 8.30 -9.04
N GLN A 51 -12.29 7.07 -9.57
CA GLN A 51 -13.49 6.23 -9.62
C GLN A 51 -13.81 5.58 -8.28
N PHE A 52 -12.82 5.04 -7.59
CA PHE A 52 -13.00 4.12 -6.47
C PHE A 52 -12.81 4.76 -5.09
N SER A 53 -12.06 5.89 -4.96
CA SER A 53 -11.82 6.50 -3.65
C SER A 53 -13.12 6.88 -2.95
N GLY A 54 -13.30 6.39 -1.73
CA GLY A 54 -14.48 6.59 -0.91
C GLY A 54 -15.75 5.86 -1.37
N ARG A 55 -15.70 5.09 -2.47
CA ARG A 55 -16.86 4.48 -3.10
C ARG A 55 -16.88 2.95 -3.09
N MET A 56 -15.83 2.31 -2.57
CA MET A 56 -15.78 0.86 -2.41
C MET A 56 -16.27 0.48 -1.01
N PRO A 57 -17.42 -0.22 -0.86
CA PRO A 57 -17.95 -0.57 0.46
C PRO A 57 -17.06 -1.59 1.20
N GLU A 58 -16.36 -2.43 0.45
CA GLU A 58 -15.43 -3.47 0.95
C GLU A 58 -14.10 -3.43 0.18
N PRO A 59 -13.22 -2.45 0.48
CA PRO A 59 -12.00 -2.23 -0.30
C PRO A 59 -10.99 -3.38 -0.22
N LEU A 60 -11.10 -4.22 0.81
CA LEU A 60 -10.24 -5.38 1.05
C LEU A 60 -10.89 -6.72 0.67
N SER A 61 -12.05 -6.71 -0.01
CA SER A 61 -12.60 -7.94 -0.61
C SER A 61 -11.72 -8.39 -1.78
N THR A 62 -11.73 -9.69 -2.07
CA THR A 62 -10.95 -10.26 -3.19
C THR A 62 -11.29 -9.57 -4.51
N ASP A 63 -12.57 -9.31 -4.78
CA ASP A 63 -13.02 -8.64 -6.01
C ASP A 63 -12.53 -7.20 -6.10
N SER A 64 -12.60 -6.46 -4.99
CA SER A 64 -12.09 -5.08 -4.92
C SER A 64 -10.58 -5.02 -5.13
N LEU A 65 -9.83 -5.90 -4.48
CA LEU A 65 -8.38 -5.99 -4.63
C LEU A 65 -7.98 -6.38 -6.04
N LEU A 66 -8.72 -7.31 -6.67
CA LEU A 66 -8.50 -7.71 -8.05
C LEU A 66 -8.76 -6.54 -9.03
N ALA A 67 -9.84 -5.78 -8.81
CA ALA A 67 -10.15 -4.61 -9.63
C ALA A 67 -9.07 -3.53 -9.51
N LEU A 68 -8.61 -3.22 -8.28
CA LEU A 68 -7.52 -2.29 -8.03
C LEU A 68 -6.21 -2.78 -8.65
N GLN A 69 -5.88 -4.06 -8.51
CA GLN A 69 -4.67 -4.64 -9.06
C GLN A 69 -4.65 -4.56 -10.61
N LYS A 70 -5.77 -4.85 -11.27
CA LYS A 70 -5.93 -4.66 -12.72
C LYS A 70 -5.71 -3.21 -13.15
N ALA A 71 -6.24 -2.26 -12.38
CA ALA A 71 -6.05 -0.84 -12.66
C ALA A 71 -4.57 -0.42 -12.51
N VAL A 72 -3.87 -0.94 -11.50
CA VAL A 72 -2.44 -0.67 -11.26
C VAL A 72 -1.54 -1.30 -12.31
N LEU A 73 -1.73 -2.60 -12.58
CA LEU A 73 -0.81 -3.38 -13.42
C LEU A 73 -1.17 -3.32 -14.92
N GLY A 74 -2.45 -3.07 -15.23
CA GLY A 74 -2.98 -3.02 -16.59
C GLY A 74 -3.42 -4.38 -17.12
N PRO A 75 -4.01 -4.39 -18.35
CA PRO A 75 -4.66 -5.56 -18.92
C PRO A 75 -3.71 -6.71 -19.27
N GLY A 76 -2.41 -6.42 -19.44
CA GLY A 76 -1.38 -7.43 -19.72
C GLY A 76 -0.79 -8.10 -18.49
N ALA A 77 -1.33 -7.86 -17.29
CA ALA A 77 -0.84 -8.51 -16.09
C ALA A 77 -1.15 -10.01 -16.09
N LEU A 78 -0.10 -10.81 -16.03
CA LEU A 78 -0.21 -12.27 -16.07
C LEU A 78 -0.56 -12.90 -14.71
N ARG A 79 -0.30 -12.18 -13.62
CA ARG A 79 -0.45 -12.67 -12.25
C ARG A 79 -1.28 -11.68 -11.45
N LEU A 80 -2.47 -12.08 -11.11
CA LEU A 80 -3.44 -11.28 -10.37
C LEU A 80 -4.00 -12.09 -9.20
N GLY A 81 -4.46 -11.40 -8.17
CA GLY A 81 -5.10 -12.00 -7.01
C GLY A 81 -4.19 -12.14 -5.80
N VAL A 82 -4.71 -12.82 -4.80
CA VAL A 82 -3.98 -13.12 -3.57
C VAL A 82 -2.87 -14.14 -3.88
N ARG A 83 -1.67 -13.85 -3.39
CA ARG A 83 -0.49 -14.69 -3.65
C ARG A 83 -0.56 -16.03 -2.93
N CYS A 84 -0.03 -17.05 -3.59
CA CYS A 84 0.26 -18.37 -3.03
C CYS A 84 1.77 -18.67 -3.09
N SER A 85 2.58 -17.63 -3.09
CA SER A 85 4.05 -17.68 -3.14
C SER A 85 4.67 -16.91 -1.99
N PRO A 86 5.86 -17.29 -1.51
CA PRO A 86 6.60 -16.50 -0.54
C PRO A 86 7.08 -15.20 -1.19
N VAL A 87 7.06 -14.12 -0.42
CA VAL A 87 7.47 -12.79 -0.88
C VAL A 87 8.41 -12.16 0.13
N PHE A 88 9.43 -11.52 -0.37
CA PHE A 88 10.24 -10.56 0.37
C PHE A 88 10.27 -9.21 -0.35
N VAL A 89 10.45 -8.15 0.40
CA VAL A 89 10.73 -6.81 -0.11
C VAL A 89 12.24 -6.59 -0.04
N GLY A 90 12.83 -6.19 -1.14
CA GLY A 90 14.29 -6.03 -1.19
C GLY A 90 14.77 -5.56 -2.56
N GLN A 91 16.08 -5.57 -2.72
CA GLN A 91 16.76 -5.18 -3.95
C GLN A 91 17.52 -6.38 -4.52
N SER A 92 17.36 -6.61 -5.82
CA SER A 92 18.12 -7.63 -6.54
C SER A 92 19.20 -6.95 -7.39
N SER A 93 20.45 -7.33 -7.21
CA SER A 93 21.55 -6.94 -8.06
C SER A 93 22.18 -8.18 -8.71
N LEU A 94 23.05 -8.00 -9.70
CA LEU A 94 23.77 -9.11 -10.34
C LEU A 94 24.65 -9.92 -9.38
N ARG A 95 24.99 -9.38 -8.20
CA ARG A 95 25.91 -10.00 -7.25
C ARG A 95 25.30 -10.38 -5.91
N ALA A 96 24.15 -9.79 -5.54
CA ALA A 96 23.50 -10.04 -4.25
C ALA A 96 22.01 -9.69 -4.28
N GLN A 97 21.24 -10.40 -3.47
CA GLN A 97 19.88 -10.03 -3.13
C GLN A 97 19.88 -9.48 -1.70
N ILE A 98 19.40 -8.27 -1.53
CA ILE A 98 19.29 -7.62 -0.22
C ILE A 98 17.83 -7.71 0.19
N VAL A 99 17.56 -8.41 1.29
CA VAL A 99 16.21 -8.57 1.84
C VAL A 99 16.00 -7.52 2.92
N HIS A 100 15.04 -6.62 2.70
CA HIS A 100 14.67 -5.57 3.65
C HIS A 100 13.51 -5.98 4.56
N TYR A 101 12.64 -6.87 4.08
CA TYR A 101 11.50 -7.38 4.82
C TYR A 101 11.03 -8.72 4.23
N ILE A 102 10.64 -9.65 5.09
CA ILE A 102 10.02 -10.91 4.69
C ILE A 102 8.54 -10.84 5.07
N ALA A 103 7.67 -10.91 4.07
CA ALA A 103 6.23 -10.90 4.27
C ALA A 103 5.75 -12.24 4.88
N PRO A 104 4.57 -12.27 5.54
CA PRO A 104 4.00 -13.49 6.08
C PRO A 104 3.99 -14.64 5.08
N SER A 105 4.19 -15.86 5.57
CA SER A 105 4.11 -17.06 4.73
C SER A 105 2.77 -17.13 3.99
N GLU A 106 2.78 -17.64 2.77
CA GLU A 106 1.61 -17.79 1.92
C GLU A 106 0.44 -18.52 2.60
N ALA A 107 0.73 -19.48 3.47
CA ALA A 107 -0.29 -20.19 4.26
C ALA A 107 -1.05 -19.30 5.26
N LEU A 108 -0.49 -18.14 5.63
CA LEU A 108 -1.10 -17.20 6.56
C LEU A 108 -1.87 -16.07 5.87
N VAL A 109 -1.64 -15.86 4.57
CA VAL A 109 -2.11 -14.65 3.86
C VAL A 109 -3.62 -14.49 3.91
N GLU A 110 -4.38 -15.55 3.60
CA GLU A 110 -5.85 -15.47 3.58
C GLU A 110 -6.42 -15.14 4.97
N GLY A 111 -5.95 -15.83 6.01
CA GLY A 111 -6.40 -15.59 7.38
C GLY A 111 -6.04 -14.20 7.89
N MET A 112 -4.85 -13.71 7.53
CA MET A 112 -4.40 -12.37 7.91
C MET A 112 -5.13 -11.29 7.10
N LEU A 113 -5.42 -11.51 5.81
CA LEU A 113 -6.22 -10.59 5.02
C LEU A 113 -7.64 -10.48 5.57
N ALA A 114 -8.24 -11.59 5.98
CA ALA A 114 -9.53 -11.60 6.66
C ALA A 114 -9.48 -10.80 7.99
N ALA A 115 -8.37 -10.88 8.73
CA ALA A 115 -8.17 -10.09 9.95
C ALA A 115 -8.04 -8.59 9.64
N VAL A 116 -7.30 -8.18 8.61
CA VAL A 116 -7.19 -6.77 8.19
C VAL A 116 -8.55 -6.25 7.71
N ARG A 117 -9.32 -7.06 6.97
CA ARG A 117 -10.70 -6.74 6.59
C ARG A 117 -11.60 -6.57 7.82
N SER A 118 -11.49 -7.46 8.80
CA SER A 118 -12.23 -7.32 10.06
C SER A 118 -11.83 -6.05 10.83
N LEU A 119 -10.54 -5.69 10.86
CA LEU A 119 -10.05 -4.44 11.43
C LEU A 119 -10.71 -3.24 10.72
N GLU A 120 -10.73 -3.22 9.38
CA GLU A 120 -11.38 -2.17 8.60
C GLU A 120 -12.86 -2.01 9.00
N LEU A 121 -13.61 -3.11 9.04
CA LEU A 121 -15.04 -3.11 9.36
C LEU A 121 -15.33 -2.65 10.80
N ARG A 122 -14.59 -3.20 11.77
CA ARG A 122 -14.81 -2.95 13.20
C ARG A 122 -14.37 -1.57 13.68
N THR A 123 -13.50 -0.91 12.94
CA THR A 123 -13.00 0.43 13.27
C THR A 123 -13.75 1.56 12.57
N ARG A 124 -14.83 1.26 11.81
CA ARG A 124 -15.69 2.28 11.23
C ARG A 124 -16.29 3.17 12.32
N GLY A 125 -16.20 4.48 12.12
CA GLY A 125 -16.59 5.48 13.13
C GLY A 125 -15.51 5.80 14.17
N ALA A 126 -14.35 5.12 14.17
CA ALA A 126 -13.20 5.49 14.98
C ALA A 126 -12.45 6.70 14.38
N HIS A 127 -11.35 7.11 15.04
CA HIS A 127 -10.54 8.24 14.55
C HIS A 127 -9.96 7.94 13.17
N THR A 128 -10.44 8.64 12.16
CA THR A 128 -10.22 8.34 10.73
C THR A 128 -8.75 8.19 10.36
N VAL A 129 -7.88 9.13 10.78
CA VAL A 129 -6.46 9.11 10.41
C VAL A 129 -5.75 7.88 10.99
N ALA A 130 -6.00 7.57 12.26
CA ALA A 130 -5.43 6.38 12.91
C ALA A 130 -5.94 5.09 12.27
N ARG A 131 -7.24 5.03 11.96
CA ARG A 131 -7.88 3.91 11.25
C ARG A 131 -7.29 3.72 9.86
N ALA A 132 -7.20 4.78 9.06
CA ALA A 132 -6.65 4.71 7.70
C ALA A 132 -5.19 4.24 7.72
N ALA A 133 -4.36 4.77 8.63
CA ALA A 133 -3.00 4.31 8.80
C ALA A 133 -2.94 2.83 9.21
N ALA A 134 -3.68 2.43 10.25
CA ALA A 134 -3.64 1.06 10.76
C ALA A 134 -4.03 0.04 9.68
N VAL A 135 -5.12 0.28 8.96
CA VAL A 135 -5.58 -0.64 7.91
C VAL A 135 -4.62 -0.68 6.72
N ALA A 136 -4.18 0.48 6.23
CA ALA A 136 -3.32 0.55 5.05
C ALA A 136 -1.91 0.00 5.33
N PHE A 137 -1.31 0.31 6.48
CA PHE A 137 0.00 -0.23 6.85
C PHE A 137 -0.06 -1.73 7.21
N ALA A 138 -1.14 -2.21 7.85
CA ALA A 138 -1.34 -3.65 8.03
C ALA A 138 -1.40 -4.38 6.68
N PHE A 139 -2.07 -3.79 5.68
CA PHE A 139 -2.12 -4.34 4.32
C PHE A 139 -0.73 -4.40 3.67
N VAL A 140 0.08 -3.34 3.74
CA VAL A 140 1.39 -3.34 3.08
C VAL A 140 2.38 -4.30 3.74
N TYR A 141 2.33 -4.48 5.06
CA TYR A 141 3.16 -5.48 5.74
C TYR A 141 2.69 -6.91 5.47
N LEU A 142 1.39 -7.15 5.34
CA LEU A 142 0.87 -8.44 4.90
C LEU A 142 1.33 -8.78 3.48
N HIS A 143 1.44 -7.79 2.62
CA HIS A 143 1.84 -7.95 1.21
C HIS A 143 1.02 -9.04 0.49
N PRO A 144 -0.32 -8.95 0.48
CA PRO A 144 -1.16 -10.09 0.13
C PRO A 144 -1.23 -10.40 -1.36
N LEU A 145 -0.78 -9.51 -2.22
CA LEU A 145 -0.89 -9.64 -3.67
C LEU A 145 0.45 -10.03 -4.31
N THR A 146 0.38 -10.60 -5.50
CA THR A 146 1.58 -10.92 -6.29
C THR A 146 2.36 -9.69 -6.73
N ASP A 147 1.67 -8.55 -6.95
CA ASP A 147 2.25 -7.25 -7.30
C ASP A 147 1.23 -6.14 -6.99
N GLY A 148 1.72 -4.90 -6.90
CA GLY A 148 0.88 -3.69 -6.70
C GLY A 148 0.58 -3.34 -5.24
N ASN A 149 1.12 -4.07 -4.27
CA ASN A 149 0.83 -3.86 -2.85
C ASN A 149 1.11 -2.43 -2.36
N GLY A 150 2.25 -1.85 -2.71
CA GLY A 150 2.60 -0.49 -2.31
C GLY A 150 1.64 0.57 -2.86
N ARG A 151 1.25 0.43 -4.15
CA ARG A 151 0.30 1.35 -4.80
C ARG A 151 -1.10 1.23 -4.20
N ILE A 152 -1.57 0.01 -3.95
CA ILE A 152 -2.87 -0.24 -3.31
C ILE A 152 -2.85 0.23 -1.85
N HIS A 153 -1.76 0.04 -1.10
CA HIS A 153 -1.58 0.61 0.24
C HIS A 153 -1.84 2.13 0.23
N ARG A 154 -1.21 2.87 -0.68
CA ARG A 154 -1.37 4.32 -0.76
C ARG A 154 -2.77 4.74 -1.26
N PHE A 155 -3.38 3.95 -2.16
CA PHE A 155 -4.80 4.11 -2.50
C PHE A 155 -5.70 3.95 -1.27
N LEU A 156 -5.46 2.94 -0.43
CA LEU A 156 -6.26 2.68 0.77
C LEU A 156 -6.23 3.86 1.75
N LEU A 157 -5.09 4.57 1.91
CA LEU A 157 -5.02 5.78 2.72
C LEU A 157 -6.05 6.82 2.27
N ASN A 158 -6.08 7.15 0.97
CA ASN A 158 -7.03 8.09 0.40
C ASN A 158 -8.48 7.57 0.46
N HIS A 159 -8.67 6.29 0.10
CA HIS A 159 -9.98 5.68 0.11
C HIS A 159 -10.66 5.76 1.49
N LEU A 160 -9.93 5.40 2.56
CA LEU A 160 -10.47 5.38 3.92
C LEU A 160 -10.78 6.78 4.45
N LEU A 161 -9.94 7.78 4.13
CA LEU A 161 -10.23 9.19 4.45
C LEU A 161 -11.54 9.66 3.80
N ALA A 162 -11.75 9.31 2.53
CA ALA A 162 -12.95 9.68 1.79
C ALA A 162 -14.19 8.89 2.26
N ALA A 163 -14.05 7.57 2.51
CA ALA A 163 -15.13 6.71 3.00
C ALA A 163 -15.64 7.16 4.38
N ASP A 164 -14.73 7.60 5.25
CA ASP A 164 -15.06 8.15 6.57
C ASP A 164 -15.48 9.64 6.51
N LYS A 165 -15.61 10.22 5.32
CA LYS A 165 -16.00 11.63 5.10
C LYS A 165 -15.06 12.66 5.72
N ALA A 166 -13.81 12.30 6.00
CA ALA A 166 -12.79 13.23 6.46
C ALA A 166 -12.36 14.20 5.33
N VAL A 167 -12.48 13.73 4.07
CA VAL A 167 -12.34 14.54 2.86
C VAL A 167 -13.50 14.27 1.91
N PRO A 168 -13.92 15.25 1.08
CA PRO A 168 -14.90 15.01 0.02
C PRO A 168 -14.44 13.91 -0.94
N ALA A 169 -15.35 13.04 -1.39
CA ALA A 169 -15.01 11.88 -2.24
C ALA A 169 -14.40 12.23 -3.61
N HIS A 170 -14.56 13.48 -4.07
CA HIS A 170 -13.94 13.98 -5.30
C HIS A 170 -12.55 14.60 -5.08
N LEU A 171 -12.12 14.77 -3.83
CA LEU A 171 -10.80 15.29 -3.47
C LEU A 171 -9.86 14.15 -3.09
N ILE A 172 -8.67 14.18 -3.67
CA ILE A 172 -7.59 13.26 -3.35
C ILE A 172 -6.51 14.05 -2.61
N ILE A 173 -6.11 13.53 -1.47
CA ILE A 173 -4.96 14.05 -0.75
C ILE A 173 -3.69 13.50 -1.41
N PRO A 174 -2.73 14.33 -1.85
CA PRO A 174 -1.55 13.85 -2.58
C PRO A 174 -0.49 13.26 -1.62
N VAL A 175 -0.88 12.22 -0.88
CA VAL A 175 -0.02 11.57 0.13
C VAL A 175 1.26 11.00 -0.47
N SER A 176 1.17 10.33 -1.63
CA SER A 176 2.35 9.81 -2.34
C SER A 176 3.26 10.94 -2.82
N ALA A 177 2.67 12.05 -3.26
CA ALA A 177 3.44 13.21 -3.69
C ALA A 177 4.20 13.86 -2.52
N THR A 178 3.64 13.85 -1.32
CA THR A 178 4.32 14.31 -0.10
C THR A 178 5.43 13.33 0.30
N MET A 179 5.15 12.02 0.27
CA MET A 179 6.13 10.97 0.57
C MET A 179 7.30 10.94 -0.42
N ALA A 180 7.06 11.17 -1.72
CA ALA A 180 8.06 11.08 -2.77
C ALA A 180 8.65 12.43 -3.19
N GLY A 181 8.04 13.53 -2.84
CA GLY A 181 8.31 14.86 -3.39
C GLY A 181 9.66 15.46 -2.99
N THR A 182 10.23 14.99 -1.91
CA THR A 182 11.54 15.41 -1.40
C THR A 182 12.37 14.22 -0.93
N ALA A 183 13.70 14.37 -0.91
CA ALA A 183 14.58 13.35 -0.32
C ALA A 183 14.23 13.06 1.14
N GLN A 184 13.86 14.10 1.91
CA GLN A 184 13.42 13.96 3.31
C GLN A 184 12.11 13.18 3.42
N GLY A 185 11.09 13.49 2.59
CA GLY A 185 9.82 12.78 2.60
C GLY A 185 9.98 11.29 2.31
N ARG A 186 10.85 10.94 1.34
CA ARG A 186 11.20 9.54 1.07
C ARG A 186 11.92 8.89 2.25
N ALA A 187 12.91 9.54 2.82
CA ALA A 187 13.63 9.01 3.98
C ALA A 187 12.72 8.83 5.20
N ASP A 188 11.75 9.71 5.40
CA ASP A 188 10.78 9.58 6.50
C ASP A 188 9.79 8.41 6.25
N TYR A 189 9.38 8.19 5.00
CA TYR A 189 8.56 7.04 4.61
C TYR A 189 9.34 5.72 4.81
N ASP A 190 10.57 5.66 4.35
CA ASP A 190 11.43 4.47 4.52
C ASP A 190 11.66 4.19 6.01
N ARG A 191 11.95 5.21 6.81
CA ARG A 191 12.16 5.08 8.26
C ARG A 191 10.95 4.52 8.99
N VAL A 192 9.73 4.95 8.64
CA VAL A 192 8.53 4.40 9.29
C VAL A 192 8.31 2.93 8.92
N LEU A 193 8.62 2.53 7.70
CA LEU A 193 8.59 1.12 7.29
C LEU A 193 9.68 0.31 8.00
N GLU A 194 10.88 0.86 8.15
CA GLU A 194 11.99 0.24 8.88
C GLU A 194 11.69 0.04 10.38
N GLY A 195 10.75 0.80 10.95
CA GLY A 195 10.31 0.63 12.33
C GLY A 195 9.80 -0.78 12.67
N ILE A 196 9.25 -1.50 11.68
CA ILE A 196 8.86 -2.91 11.82
C ILE A 196 9.85 -3.83 11.10
N SER A 197 10.22 -3.50 9.86
CA SER A 197 11.08 -4.38 9.05
C SER A 197 12.50 -4.49 9.62
N GLY A 198 13.04 -3.43 10.19
CA GLY A 198 14.40 -3.44 10.77
C GLY A 198 14.55 -4.43 11.94
N PRO A 199 13.77 -4.30 13.03
CA PRO A 199 13.79 -5.28 14.13
C PRO A 199 13.44 -6.70 13.67
N PHE A 200 12.50 -6.84 12.71
CA PHE A 200 12.18 -8.14 12.12
C PHE A 200 13.41 -8.77 11.45
N MET A 201 14.06 -8.03 10.55
CA MET A 201 15.23 -8.53 9.83
C MET A 201 16.45 -8.73 10.75
N GLN A 202 16.60 -7.91 11.79
CA GLN A 202 17.64 -8.13 12.78
C GLN A 202 17.47 -9.46 13.52
N ARG A 203 16.22 -9.85 13.84
CA ARG A 203 15.90 -11.12 14.51
C ARG A 203 16.00 -12.33 13.59
N TYR A 204 15.57 -12.19 12.32
CA TYR A 204 15.37 -13.30 11.40
C TYR A 204 16.35 -13.29 10.21
N ALA A 205 17.48 -12.58 10.31
CA ALA A 205 18.49 -12.49 9.25
C ALA A 205 18.98 -13.86 8.76
N ASP A 206 19.14 -14.82 9.66
CA ASP A 206 19.60 -16.18 9.35
C ASP A 206 18.47 -17.15 9.03
N GLY A 207 17.22 -16.68 9.03
CA GLY A 207 16.01 -17.50 8.83
C GLY A 207 15.61 -17.72 7.38
N TYR A 208 16.28 -17.10 6.42
CA TYR A 208 15.96 -17.23 5.00
C TYR A 208 17.17 -17.69 4.19
N ARG A 209 16.87 -18.27 3.02
CA ARG A 209 17.87 -18.68 2.03
C ARG A 209 17.32 -18.61 0.61
N PHE A 210 18.21 -18.61 -0.35
CA PHE A 210 17.90 -18.78 -1.76
C PHE A 210 18.36 -20.16 -2.21
N GLY A 211 17.38 -21.06 -2.39
CA GLY A 211 17.60 -22.46 -2.74
C GLY A 211 17.36 -22.76 -4.23
N ALA A 212 16.84 -23.96 -4.51
CA ALA A 212 16.43 -24.34 -5.86
C ALA A 212 15.17 -23.57 -6.30
N GLN A 213 15.10 -23.22 -7.58
CA GLN A 213 13.90 -22.60 -8.14
C GLN A 213 12.71 -23.56 -8.10
N ARG A 214 11.55 -23.04 -7.74
CA ARG A 214 10.27 -23.73 -7.80
C ARG A 214 9.17 -22.83 -8.36
N THR A 215 8.19 -23.43 -9.00
CA THR A 215 6.98 -22.71 -9.45
C THR A 215 5.89 -22.88 -8.39
N CYS A 216 5.35 -21.77 -7.92
CA CYS A 216 4.25 -21.72 -6.97
C CYS A 216 2.88 -21.83 -7.68
N PRO A 217 1.77 -22.13 -6.94
CA PRO A 217 0.44 -22.28 -7.53
C PRO A 217 -0.06 -21.04 -8.29
N ASP A 218 0.37 -19.82 -7.90
CA ASP A 218 0.10 -18.56 -8.58
C ASP A 218 1.00 -18.28 -9.81
N GLY A 219 1.80 -19.27 -10.23
CA GLY A 219 2.71 -19.18 -11.37
C GLY A 219 3.99 -18.38 -11.09
N VAL A 220 4.21 -17.94 -9.85
CA VAL A 220 5.47 -17.27 -9.46
C VAL A 220 6.59 -18.31 -9.39
N VAL A 221 7.70 -18.05 -10.08
CA VAL A 221 8.92 -18.83 -9.96
C VAL A 221 9.81 -18.15 -8.93
N THR A 222 10.17 -18.88 -7.88
CA THR A 222 10.99 -18.36 -6.78
C THR A 222 11.97 -19.41 -6.28
N ASN A 223 13.09 -18.95 -5.76
CA ASN A 223 14.05 -19.76 -5.02
C ASN A 223 14.17 -19.30 -3.55
N PHE A 224 13.32 -18.34 -3.15
CA PHE A 224 13.30 -17.81 -1.79
C PHE A 224 12.60 -18.78 -0.84
N GLU A 225 13.19 -19.00 0.31
CA GLU A 225 12.67 -19.83 1.39
C GLU A 225 12.86 -19.13 2.73
N PHE A 226 11.83 -19.13 3.57
CA PHE A 226 11.89 -18.67 4.95
C PHE A 226 11.50 -19.81 5.89
N THR A 227 12.39 -20.16 6.81
CA THR A 227 12.26 -21.36 7.65
C THR A 227 11.68 -21.11 9.03
N GLN A 228 11.67 -19.84 9.49
CA GLN A 228 11.25 -19.47 10.85
C GLN A 228 9.82 -18.92 10.92
N THR A 229 8.95 -19.40 10.02
CA THR A 229 7.56 -18.92 9.89
C THR A 229 6.77 -19.02 11.20
N GLN A 230 6.93 -20.10 11.94
CA GLN A 230 6.20 -20.33 13.20
C GLN A 230 6.59 -19.30 14.28
N ASP A 231 7.87 -19.04 14.44
CA ASP A 231 8.40 -18.08 15.40
C ASP A 231 8.02 -16.63 15.01
N ALA A 232 8.03 -16.33 13.71
CA ALA A 232 7.72 -14.99 13.20
C ALA A 232 6.23 -14.63 13.22
N GLN A 233 5.32 -15.59 13.40
CA GLN A 233 3.86 -15.34 13.31
C GLN A 233 3.38 -14.21 14.24
N HIS A 234 3.90 -14.12 15.44
CA HIS A 234 3.45 -13.12 16.41
C HIS A 234 3.81 -11.70 15.97
N VAL A 235 4.98 -11.51 15.32
CA VAL A 235 5.41 -10.20 14.81
C VAL A 235 4.48 -9.76 13.67
N TRP A 236 4.16 -10.65 12.74
CA TRP A 236 3.26 -10.33 11.63
C TRP A 236 1.83 -10.07 12.07
N ARG A 237 1.33 -10.80 13.09
CA ARG A 237 -0.07 -10.71 13.54
C ARG A 237 -0.34 -9.52 14.43
N TYR A 238 0.65 -9.03 15.16
CA TYR A 238 0.48 -8.00 16.19
C TYR A 238 1.45 -6.84 16.04
N PRO A 239 1.55 -6.22 14.84
CA PRO A 239 2.43 -5.08 14.64
C PRO A 239 1.92 -3.87 15.43
N ASP A 240 2.81 -3.15 16.10
CA ASP A 240 2.49 -1.83 16.64
C ASP A 240 2.54 -0.79 15.52
N LEU A 241 1.37 -0.27 15.16
CA LEU A 241 1.22 0.73 14.09
C LEU A 241 1.06 2.16 14.62
N SER A 242 1.38 2.42 15.88
CA SER A 242 1.24 3.74 16.50
C SER A 242 2.09 4.79 15.80
N GLU A 243 3.36 4.48 15.49
CA GLU A 243 4.25 5.39 14.76
C GLU A 243 3.78 5.64 13.32
N HIS A 244 3.17 4.65 12.68
CA HIS A 244 2.57 4.79 11.35
C HIS A 244 1.39 5.77 11.35
N ALA A 245 0.57 5.74 12.41
CA ALA A 245 -0.53 6.69 12.58
C ALA A 245 0.00 8.12 12.84
N ARG A 246 1.05 8.28 13.63
CA ARG A 246 1.72 9.57 13.84
C ARG A 246 2.34 10.10 12.54
N TYR A 247 3.07 9.25 11.83
CA TYR A 247 3.66 9.58 10.54
C TYR A 247 2.59 10.02 9.54
N PHE A 248 1.52 9.25 9.37
CA PHE A 248 0.45 9.59 8.44
C PHE A 248 -0.24 10.91 8.83
N SER A 249 -0.48 11.15 10.12
CA SER A 249 -0.96 12.44 10.62
C SER A 249 -0.02 13.60 10.27
N HIS A 250 1.30 13.36 10.30
CA HIS A 250 2.30 14.36 9.90
C HIS A 250 2.24 14.63 8.38
N VAL A 251 2.21 13.58 7.56
CA VAL A 251 2.04 13.70 6.10
C VAL A 251 0.81 14.54 5.75
N LEU A 252 -0.35 14.27 6.38
CA LEU A 252 -1.59 15.02 6.14
C LEU A 252 -1.51 16.50 6.54
N ARG A 253 -0.62 16.89 7.45
CA ARG A 253 -0.39 18.30 7.78
C ARG A 253 0.50 19.04 6.79
N GLN A 254 1.26 18.29 5.99
CA GLN A 254 2.14 18.84 4.96
C GLN A 254 1.47 18.95 3.60
N THR A 255 0.35 18.24 3.40
CA THR A 255 -0.45 18.28 2.16
C THR A 255 -1.53 19.34 2.24
#